data_a9b96f59f5c245ca4878e4bfd52d2ac7
#
_entry.id   a9b96f59f5c245ca4878e4bfd52d2ac7
#
_cell.length_a   1.000
_cell.length_b   1.000
_cell.length_c   1.000
_cell.angle_alpha   90.00
_cell.angle_beta   90.00
_cell.angle_gamma   90.00
#
_symmetry.space_group_name_H-M   'P 1'
#
loop_
_entity.id
_entity.type
_entity.pdbx_description
1 polymer ?
#
loop_
_entity_poly.entity_id
_entity_poly.type
_entity_poly.pdbx_seq_one_letter_code
_entity_poly.pdbx_strand_id
1 'polypeptide(L)'
;MNVFQQAKAKVPTIDNRKVKAELLYNQLNLFFWCRLAYLILGGILLFIACGEIIADFKWGRKLSGILIALLTIAFLTHTAGVLLRWYICGHAPWANAYESMVCTSWMLVGSGLLFARRFRILPALAGLLGGIMLFVAGLNHLNPEITPLVPVLQSYWLMSHVAIIMIGYVFFALCALTGLFNLVLMNLLSATNRVKLQFRIRELTLLNEMAMILGLFFMTAGTFLGAIWANVSWGRYWGWDPKETWALISIVVYALVLHIRFIPLLKGKIDWCFNLLSVVAILSVIMTWFGVNYYLSGLHSYGKTEGGDFLLWIWGLGVCLVFVLALFARKRLKKISATF
;
A
#
# COMPACT_ATOMS: atom_id res chain seq x y z
N MET A 1 4.15 50.41 -26.08
CA MET A 1 3.97 49.60 -24.84
C MET A 1 5.36 49.16 -24.40
N ASN A 2 5.82 49.63 -23.22
CA ASN A 2 7.22 49.48 -22.78
C ASN A 2 7.53 48.00 -22.44
N VAL A 3 8.73 47.53 -22.75
CA VAL A 3 9.23 46.16 -22.47
C VAL A 3 8.97 45.74 -20.99
N PHE A 4 9.01 46.70 -20.06
CA PHE A 4 8.64 46.53 -18.65
C PHE A 4 7.16 46.20 -18.43
N GLN A 5 6.25 46.73 -19.22
CA GLN A 5 4.82 46.44 -19.16
C GLN A 5 4.50 45.07 -19.76
N GLN A 6 5.22 44.64 -20.79
CA GLN A 6 5.13 43.31 -21.35
C GLN A 6 5.70 42.25 -20.42
N ALA A 7 6.79 42.56 -19.71
CA ALA A 7 7.35 41.66 -18.69
C ALA A 7 6.41 41.52 -17.47
N LYS A 8 5.78 42.64 -17.04
CA LYS A 8 4.79 42.64 -15.92
C LYS A 8 3.51 41.89 -16.26
N ALA A 9 3.08 41.88 -17.53
CA ALA A 9 1.94 41.11 -18.01
C ALA A 9 2.19 39.58 -18.07
N LYS A 10 3.47 39.16 -18.07
CA LYS A 10 3.90 37.74 -18.06
C LYS A 10 4.15 37.17 -16.67
N VAL A 11 4.15 37.99 -15.62
CA VAL A 11 4.26 37.46 -14.23
C VAL A 11 2.89 36.90 -13.82
N PRO A 12 2.79 35.61 -13.54
CA PRO A 12 1.52 35.03 -13.07
C PRO A 12 1.07 35.79 -11.81
N THR A 13 -0.16 36.30 -11.82
CA THR A 13 -0.74 36.93 -10.63
C THR A 13 -0.82 35.88 -9.52
N ILE A 14 -0.14 36.13 -8.40
CA ILE A 14 -0.16 35.24 -7.24
C ILE A 14 -1.61 35.15 -6.74
N ASP A 15 -2.17 33.93 -6.76
CA ASP A 15 -3.49 33.70 -6.20
C ASP A 15 -3.42 33.69 -4.66
N ASN A 16 -3.83 34.78 -4.06
CA ASN A 16 -3.85 34.97 -2.61
C ASN A 16 -4.65 33.86 -1.86
N ARG A 17 -5.62 33.22 -2.53
CA ARG A 17 -6.39 32.12 -1.94
C ARG A 17 -5.52 30.87 -1.80
N LYS A 18 -4.72 30.55 -2.84
CA LYS A 18 -3.77 29.42 -2.79
C LYS A 18 -2.69 29.65 -1.75
N VAL A 19 -2.15 30.87 -1.65
CA VAL A 19 -1.16 31.20 -0.61
C VAL A 19 -1.73 31.02 0.79
N LYS A 20 -2.96 31.50 1.05
CA LYS A 20 -3.63 31.28 2.35
C LYS A 20 -3.87 29.78 2.62
N ALA A 21 -4.27 29.03 1.60
CA ALA A 21 -4.47 27.58 1.72
C ALA A 21 -3.17 26.85 2.04
N GLU A 22 -2.05 27.24 1.43
CA GLU A 22 -0.73 26.67 1.70
C GLU A 22 -0.23 27.01 3.10
N LEU A 23 -0.41 28.24 3.56
CA LEU A 23 -0.11 28.61 4.95
C LEU A 23 -0.91 27.77 5.94
N LEU A 24 -2.20 27.59 5.69
CA LEU A 24 -3.08 26.74 6.51
C LEU A 24 -2.62 25.28 6.49
N TYR A 25 -2.30 24.75 5.30
CA TYR A 25 -1.79 23.38 5.12
C TYR A 25 -0.53 23.14 5.95
N ASN A 26 0.43 24.06 5.89
CA ASN A 26 1.68 23.98 6.63
C ASN A 26 1.49 24.11 8.15
N GLN A 27 0.58 24.99 8.59
CA GLN A 27 0.26 25.18 10.02
C GLN A 27 -0.44 23.96 10.63
N LEU A 28 -1.41 23.37 9.92
CA LEU A 28 -2.19 22.25 10.42
C LEU A 28 -1.39 20.93 10.50
N ASN A 29 -0.38 20.76 9.64
CA ASN A 29 0.45 19.57 9.54
C ASN A 29 -0.36 18.25 9.65
N LEU A 30 -1.44 18.17 8.85
CA LEU A 30 -2.47 17.13 8.97
C LEU A 30 -1.91 15.72 8.86
N PHE A 31 -0.92 15.49 7.99
CA PHE A 31 -0.34 14.16 7.79
C PHE A 31 0.48 13.69 8.99
N PHE A 32 1.06 14.58 9.75
CA PHE A 32 1.72 14.24 11.02
C PHE A 32 0.70 13.68 12.03
N TRP A 33 -0.43 14.34 12.20
CA TRP A 33 -1.48 13.89 13.13
C TRP A 33 -2.16 12.61 12.65
N CYS A 34 -2.39 12.49 11.34
CA CYS A 34 -2.92 11.26 10.74
C CYS A 34 -1.96 10.08 10.96
N ARG A 35 -0.65 10.28 10.83
CA ARG A 35 0.38 9.27 11.12
C ARG A 35 0.26 8.73 12.54
N LEU A 36 0.22 9.62 13.54
CA LEU A 36 0.08 9.24 14.95
C LEU A 36 -1.25 8.51 15.19
N ALA A 37 -2.35 9.06 14.69
CA ALA A 37 -3.67 8.45 14.84
C ALA A 37 -3.70 7.03 14.23
N TYR A 38 -3.17 6.84 13.03
CA TYR A 38 -3.14 5.56 12.34
C TYR A 38 -2.29 4.52 13.07
N LEU A 39 -1.10 4.89 13.56
CA LEU A 39 -0.23 4.00 14.31
C LEU A 39 -0.88 3.58 15.63
N ILE A 40 -1.40 4.54 16.39
CA ILE A 40 -1.99 4.29 17.72
C ILE A 40 -3.30 3.50 17.56
N LEU A 41 -4.24 3.99 16.75
CA LEU A 41 -5.55 3.34 16.59
C LEU A 41 -5.42 1.99 15.89
N GLY A 42 -4.56 1.88 14.85
CA GLY A 42 -4.27 0.63 14.17
C GLY A 42 -3.64 -0.40 15.10
N GLY A 43 -2.68 -0.01 15.94
CA GLY A 43 -2.04 -0.87 16.92
C GLY A 43 -3.02 -1.39 18.00
N ILE A 44 -3.84 -0.50 18.58
CA ILE A 44 -4.85 -0.88 19.57
C ILE A 44 -5.91 -1.79 18.94
N LEU A 45 -6.39 -1.47 17.72
CA LEU A 45 -7.34 -2.30 16.98
C LEU A 45 -6.76 -3.69 16.71
N LEU A 46 -5.48 -3.79 16.33
CA LEU A 46 -4.82 -5.06 16.09
C LEU A 46 -4.77 -5.90 17.37
N PHE A 47 -4.41 -5.28 18.49
CA PHE A 47 -4.38 -5.96 19.80
C PHE A 47 -5.77 -6.49 20.19
N ILE A 48 -6.82 -5.70 20.03
CA ILE A 48 -8.20 -6.10 20.31
C ILE A 48 -8.65 -7.21 19.38
N ALA A 49 -8.36 -7.10 18.07
CA ALA A 49 -8.72 -8.12 17.10
C ALA A 49 -8.02 -9.47 17.39
N CYS A 50 -6.76 -9.46 17.81
CA CYS A 50 -6.07 -10.65 18.30
C CYS A 50 -6.74 -11.22 19.55
N GLY A 51 -7.12 -10.38 20.52
CA GLY A 51 -7.87 -10.79 21.71
C GLY A 51 -9.22 -11.43 21.39
N GLU A 52 -9.99 -10.88 20.43
CA GLU A 52 -11.25 -11.46 19.96
C GLU A 52 -11.04 -12.83 19.27
N ILE A 53 -9.96 -12.98 18.51
CA ILE A 53 -9.66 -14.22 17.78
C ILE A 53 -9.18 -15.32 18.75
N ILE A 54 -8.33 -14.98 19.74
CA ILE A 54 -7.63 -15.95 20.59
C ILE A 54 -8.38 -16.21 21.89
N ALA A 55 -8.86 -15.15 22.57
CA ALA A 55 -9.34 -15.20 23.95
C ALA A 55 -10.84 -14.93 24.15
N ASP A 56 -11.64 -14.82 23.08
CA ASP A 56 -13.08 -14.51 23.14
C ASP A 56 -13.41 -13.25 23.95
N PHE A 57 -12.64 -12.18 23.74
CA PHE A 57 -12.77 -10.93 24.46
C PHE A 57 -14.13 -10.25 24.22
N LYS A 58 -15.05 -10.38 25.19
CA LYS A 58 -16.47 -9.98 25.05
C LYS A 58 -16.70 -8.49 24.78
N TRP A 59 -15.86 -7.61 25.34
CA TRP A 59 -15.94 -6.16 25.16
C TRP A 59 -15.27 -5.67 23.88
N GLY A 60 -14.50 -6.52 23.21
CA GLY A 60 -13.74 -6.20 22.01
C GLY A 60 -14.61 -5.61 20.93
N ARG A 61 -15.83 -6.15 20.73
CA ARG A 61 -16.75 -5.70 19.68
C ARG A 61 -17.20 -4.24 19.82
N LYS A 62 -17.51 -3.77 21.04
CA LYS A 62 -17.90 -2.38 21.28
C LYS A 62 -16.70 -1.45 21.12
N LEU A 63 -15.58 -1.82 21.72
CA LEU A 63 -14.35 -1.04 21.69
C LEU A 63 -13.80 -0.93 20.26
N SER A 64 -13.76 -2.02 19.48
CA SER A 64 -13.39 -1.99 18.06
C SER A 64 -14.30 -1.05 17.27
N GLY A 65 -15.61 -1.01 17.54
CA GLY A 65 -16.54 -0.09 16.89
C GLY A 65 -16.18 1.36 17.11
N ILE A 66 -15.87 1.75 18.35
CA ILE A 66 -15.45 3.12 18.70
C ILE A 66 -14.11 3.46 18.01
N LEU A 67 -13.14 2.57 18.07
CA LEU A 67 -11.82 2.80 17.45
C LEU A 67 -11.90 2.88 15.93
N ILE A 68 -12.76 2.09 15.27
CA ILE A 68 -13.01 2.19 13.84
C ILE A 68 -13.65 3.55 13.51
N ALA A 69 -14.57 4.06 14.34
CA ALA A 69 -15.14 5.39 14.15
C ALA A 69 -14.07 6.49 14.28
N LEU A 70 -13.18 6.39 15.28
CA LEU A 70 -12.04 7.32 15.43
C LEU A 70 -11.07 7.22 14.24
N LEU A 71 -10.77 6.01 13.76
CA LEU A 71 -9.96 5.80 12.58
C LEU A 71 -10.61 6.40 11.32
N THR A 72 -11.96 6.35 11.24
CA THR A 72 -12.70 6.99 10.15
C THR A 72 -12.58 8.51 10.22
N ILE A 73 -12.63 9.11 11.40
CA ILE A 73 -12.39 10.56 11.57
C ILE A 73 -10.97 10.91 11.12
N ALA A 74 -9.96 10.15 11.53
CA ALA A 74 -8.59 10.36 11.08
C ALA A 74 -8.45 10.19 9.55
N PHE A 75 -9.16 9.24 8.94
CA PHE A 75 -9.22 9.08 7.49
C PHE A 75 -9.87 10.27 6.78
N LEU A 76 -10.93 10.84 7.33
CA LEU A 76 -11.56 12.05 6.79
C LEU A 76 -10.61 13.26 6.91
N THR A 77 -9.86 13.37 8.01
CA THR A 77 -8.81 14.37 8.17
C THR A 77 -7.70 14.20 7.13
N HIS A 78 -7.28 12.95 6.88
CA HIS A 78 -6.32 12.64 5.81
C HIS A 78 -6.87 13.04 4.44
N THR A 79 -8.13 12.71 4.16
CA THR A 79 -8.83 13.12 2.92
C THR A 79 -8.82 14.64 2.76
N ALA A 80 -9.12 15.40 3.81
CA ALA A 80 -9.04 16.86 3.78
C ALA A 80 -7.63 17.36 3.46
N GLY A 81 -6.58 16.74 4.01
CA GLY A 81 -5.19 17.05 3.70
C GLY A 81 -4.83 16.79 2.23
N VAL A 82 -5.26 15.66 1.67
CA VAL A 82 -5.06 15.29 0.25
C VAL A 82 -5.78 16.28 -0.68
N LEU A 83 -7.05 16.61 -0.37
CA LEU A 83 -7.83 17.58 -1.14
C LEU A 83 -7.25 19.00 -1.08
N LEU A 84 -6.79 19.42 0.10
CA LEU A 84 -6.15 20.72 0.28
C LEU A 84 -4.85 20.81 -0.53
N ARG A 85 -4.03 19.77 -0.50
CA ARG A 85 -2.82 19.68 -1.32
C ARG A 85 -3.17 19.72 -2.82
N TRP A 86 -4.20 18.98 -3.27
CA TRP A 86 -4.68 19.02 -4.66
C TRP A 86 -5.06 20.43 -5.09
N TYR A 87 -5.82 21.16 -4.24
CA TYR A 87 -6.22 22.52 -4.52
C TYR A 87 -5.02 23.47 -4.67
N ILE A 88 -4.01 23.35 -3.79
CA ILE A 88 -2.80 24.17 -3.82
C ILE A 88 -1.97 23.86 -5.06
N CYS A 89 -1.67 22.58 -5.32
CA CYS A 89 -0.86 22.12 -6.44
C CYS A 89 -1.52 22.41 -7.80
N GLY A 90 -2.87 22.38 -7.86
CA GLY A 90 -3.61 22.47 -9.12
C GLY A 90 -3.58 21.19 -9.97
N HIS A 91 -2.99 20.11 -9.46
CA HIS A 91 -2.95 18.78 -10.07
C HIS A 91 -3.14 17.70 -9.00
N ALA A 92 -3.42 16.48 -9.44
CA ALA A 92 -3.61 15.36 -8.53
C ALA A 92 -2.32 15.07 -7.74
N PRO A 93 -2.39 14.92 -6.38
CA PRO A 93 -1.23 14.86 -5.50
C PRO A 93 -0.64 13.46 -5.42
N TRP A 94 -0.17 12.91 -6.53
CA TRP A 94 0.58 11.65 -6.65
C TRP A 94 1.67 11.70 -7.71
N ALA A 95 2.19 12.90 -7.97
CA ALA A 95 3.18 13.14 -9.01
C ALA A 95 4.63 12.86 -8.57
N ASN A 96 4.91 12.88 -7.27
CA ASN A 96 6.24 12.58 -6.72
C ASN A 96 6.18 11.45 -5.67
N ALA A 97 7.35 11.00 -5.19
CA ALA A 97 7.45 9.88 -4.25
C ALA A 97 6.77 10.16 -2.90
N TYR A 98 6.84 11.39 -2.38
CA TYR A 98 6.14 11.80 -1.17
C TYR A 98 4.63 11.73 -1.35
N GLU A 99 4.12 12.36 -2.38
CA GLU A 99 2.69 12.40 -2.69
C GLU A 99 2.11 11.01 -2.93
N SER A 100 2.81 10.18 -3.70
CA SER A 100 2.37 8.81 -3.96
C SER A 100 2.35 7.96 -2.68
N MET A 101 3.29 8.17 -1.74
CA MET A 101 3.29 7.51 -0.44
C MET A 101 2.09 7.94 0.41
N VAL A 102 1.81 9.25 0.48
CA VAL A 102 0.66 9.82 1.20
C VAL A 102 -0.64 9.28 0.61
N CYS A 103 -0.82 9.34 -0.72
CA CYS A 103 -2.03 8.86 -1.37
C CYS A 103 -2.22 7.35 -1.28
N THR A 104 -1.14 6.55 -1.38
CA THR A 104 -1.24 5.09 -1.19
C THR A 104 -1.64 4.76 0.24
N SER A 105 -1.10 5.46 1.25
CA SER A 105 -1.54 5.33 2.63
C SER A 105 -3.03 5.65 2.79
N TRP A 106 -3.50 6.73 2.18
CA TRP A 106 -4.91 7.12 2.18
C TRP A 106 -5.80 6.04 1.55
N MET A 107 -5.46 5.55 0.36
CA MET A 107 -6.19 4.48 -0.32
C MET A 107 -6.20 3.19 0.49
N LEU A 108 -5.09 2.84 1.14
CA LEU A 108 -4.96 1.64 1.97
C LEU A 108 -5.88 1.70 3.19
N VAL A 109 -5.87 2.81 3.94
CA VAL A 109 -6.75 2.97 5.12
C VAL A 109 -8.21 3.01 4.69
N GLY A 110 -8.52 3.69 3.58
CA GLY A 110 -9.87 3.71 3.01
C GLY A 110 -10.37 2.32 2.63
N SER A 111 -9.52 1.49 2.00
CA SER A 111 -9.88 0.11 1.66
C SER A 111 -10.08 -0.75 2.91
N GLY A 112 -9.25 -0.60 3.94
CA GLY A 112 -9.44 -1.28 5.23
C GLY A 112 -10.77 -0.92 5.90
N LEU A 113 -11.15 0.35 5.88
CA LEU A 113 -12.43 0.84 6.42
C LEU A 113 -13.63 0.35 5.60
N LEU A 114 -13.52 0.28 4.27
CA LEU A 114 -14.58 -0.22 3.38
C LEU A 114 -15.00 -1.65 3.76
N PHE A 115 -14.05 -2.50 4.10
CA PHE A 115 -14.29 -3.89 4.48
C PHE A 115 -14.46 -4.09 5.99
N ALA A 116 -14.47 -3.03 6.81
CA ALA A 116 -14.52 -3.10 8.28
C ALA A 116 -15.73 -3.86 8.84
N ARG A 117 -16.88 -3.77 8.17
CA ARG A 117 -18.12 -4.46 8.60
C ARG A 117 -17.98 -5.98 8.54
N ARG A 118 -17.28 -6.49 7.56
CA ARG A 118 -17.07 -7.93 7.35
C ARG A 118 -15.82 -8.44 8.06
N PHE A 119 -14.72 -7.69 8.00
CA PHE A 119 -13.41 -8.09 8.49
C PHE A 119 -12.81 -6.98 9.37
N ARG A 120 -13.04 -7.05 10.68
CA ARG A 120 -12.57 -6.04 11.65
C ARG A 120 -11.06 -5.93 11.76
N ILE A 121 -10.35 -6.99 11.34
CA ILE A 121 -8.88 -6.98 11.32
C ILE A 121 -8.32 -6.07 10.23
N LEU A 122 -9.05 -5.83 9.12
CA LEU A 122 -8.54 -5.03 8.01
C LEU A 122 -8.30 -3.57 8.37
N PRO A 123 -9.22 -2.84 9.06
CA PRO A 123 -8.93 -1.49 9.54
C PRO A 123 -7.69 -1.41 10.42
N ALA A 124 -7.45 -2.44 11.26
CA ALA A 124 -6.28 -2.51 12.12
C ALA A 124 -4.98 -2.62 11.30
N LEU A 125 -4.93 -3.58 10.39
CA LEU A 125 -3.76 -3.81 9.52
C LEU A 125 -3.52 -2.64 8.57
N ALA A 126 -4.57 -2.14 7.92
CA ALA A 126 -4.49 -1.01 7.01
C ALA A 126 -4.12 0.29 7.72
N GLY A 127 -4.67 0.55 8.91
CA GLY A 127 -4.31 1.69 9.74
C GLY A 127 -2.85 1.65 10.17
N LEU A 128 -2.37 0.50 10.65
CA LEU A 128 -0.99 0.35 11.07
C LEU A 128 0.00 0.54 9.91
N LEU A 129 -0.22 -0.14 8.78
CA LEU A 129 0.65 0.03 7.60
C LEU A 129 0.54 1.44 7.02
N GLY A 130 -0.67 2.01 6.95
CA GLY A 130 -0.87 3.40 6.49
C GLY A 130 -0.13 4.39 7.38
N GLY A 131 -0.14 4.18 8.71
CA GLY A 131 0.64 4.97 9.65
C GLY A 131 2.16 4.83 9.45
N ILE A 132 2.65 3.61 9.17
CA ILE A 132 4.06 3.36 8.83
C ILE A 132 4.41 4.07 7.51
N MET A 133 3.56 4.00 6.49
CA MET A 133 3.79 4.70 5.22
C MET A 133 3.88 6.22 5.40
N LEU A 134 2.97 6.82 6.20
CA LEU A 134 3.06 8.24 6.55
C LEU A 134 4.27 8.58 7.41
N PHE A 135 4.73 7.64 8.24
CA PHE A 135 5.98 7.82 9.00
C PHE A 135 7.18 7.86 8.04
N VAL A 136 7.27 6.93 7.09
CA VAL A 136 8.33 6.90 6.07
C VAL A 136 8.27 8.15 5.19
N ALA A 137 7.07 8.59 4.78
CA ALA A 137 6.89 9.83 4.03
C ALA A 137 7.40 11.07 4.79
N GLY A 138 7.27 11.07 6.12
CA GLY A 138 7.76 12.14 6.99
C GLY A 138 9.24 12.09 7.32
N LEU A 139 9.98 11.08 6.88
CA LEU A 139 11.44 11.05 6.95
C LEU A 139 12.02 11.98 5.87
N ASN A 140 13.05 12.72 6.19
CA ASN A 140 13.65 13.77 5.31
C ASN A 140 14.23 13.24 3.97
N HIS A 141 14.03 11.97 3.64
CA HIS A 141 14.45 11.37 2.37
C HIS A 141 13.48 11.62 1.21
N LEU A 142 12.24 12.03 1.50
CA LEU A 142 11.22 12.35 0.50
C LEU A 142 10.90 13.84 0.58
N ASN A 143 11.01 14.54 -0.56
CA ASN A 143 10.74 15.98 -0.60
C ASN A 143 9.22 16.26 -0.51
N PRO A 144 8.72 16.90 0.57
CA PRO A 144 7.32 17.25 0.73
C PRO A 144 6.92 18.55 0.00
N GLU A 145 7.87 19.28 -0.58
CA GLU A 145 7.63 20.57 -1.22
C GLU A 145 6.62 20.46 -2.37
N ILE A 146 5.85 21.51 -2.55
CA ILE A 146 4.91 21.65 -3.66
C ILE A 146 5.65 22.30 -4.81
N THR A 147 5.99 21.52 -5.83
CA THR A 147 6.70 21.98 -7.01
C THR A 147 5.83 21.90 -8.27
N PRO A 148 5.99 22.81 -9.22
CA PRO A 148 5.31 22.71 -10.52
C PRO A 148 5.69 21.41 -11.24
N LEU A 149 4.72 20.78 -11.90
CA LEU A 149 4.99 19.60 -12.71
C LEU A 149 5.79 19.97 -13.97
N VAL A 150 6.79 19.14 -14.28
CA VAL A 150 7.44 19.20 -15.60
C VAL A 150 6.44 18.85 -16.71
N PRO A 151 6.57 19.41 -17.92
CA PRO A 151 5.56 19.28 -18.97
C PRO A 151 5.15 17.85 -19.30
N VAL A 152 6.10 16.90 -19.31
CA VAL A 152 5.83 15.48 -19.60
C VAL A 152 4.91 14.83 -18.57
N LEU A 153 4.88 15.34 -17.33
CA LEU A 153 4.01 14.85 -16.25
C LEU A 153 2.61 15.50 -16.26
N GLN A 154 2.37 16.51 -17.09
CA GLN A 154 1.09 17.22 -17.23
C GLN A 154 0.15 16.48 -18.20
N SER A 155 -0.02 15.18 -18.01
CA SER A 155 -0.85 14.34 -18.87
C SER A 155 -1.99 13.72 -18.10
N TYR A 156 -3.21 13.83 -18.61
CA TYR A 156 -4.39 13.16 -18.07
C TYR A 156 -4.19 11.62 -18.02
N TRP A 157 -3.59 11.05 -19.05
CA TRP A 157 -3.32 9.61 -19.14
C TRP A 157 -2.35 9.16 -18.04
N LEU A 158 -1.31 9.96 -17.76
CA LEU A 158 -0.39 9.67 -16.66
C LEU A 158 -1.09 9.70 -15.32
N MET A 159 -1.88 10.74 -15.04
CA MET A 159 -2.59 10.86 -13.76
C MET A 159 -3.53 9.69 -13.53
N SER A 160 -4.28 9.29 -14.55
CA SER A 160 -5.19 8.14 -14.48
C SER A 160 -4.43 6.81 -14.32
N HIS A 161 -3.35 6.62 -15.08
CA HIS A 161 -2.47 5.45 -14.97
C HIS A 161 -1.95 5.27 -13.55
N VAL A 162 -1.33 6.32 -13.00
CA VAL A 162 -0.72 6.26 -11.66
C VAL A 162 -1.78 5.97 -10.59
N ALA A 163 -2.95 6.63 -10.65
CA ALA A 163 -4.03 6.38 -9.70
C ALA A 163 -4.47 4.90 -9.69
N ILE A 164 -4.66 4.30 -10.86
CA ILE A 164 -5.12 2.91 -11.00
C ILE A 164 -4.04 1.93 -10.58
N ILE A 165 -2.77 2.16 -10.93
CA ILE A 165 -1.63 1.35 -10.45
C ILE A 165 -1.55 1.38 -8.91
N MET A 166 -1.71 2.55 -8.30
CA MET A 166 -1.66 2.69 -6.84
C MET A 166 -2.77 1.89 -6.15
N ILE A 167 -3.99 1.84 -6.73
CA ILE A 167 -5.05 0.97 -6.22
C ILE A 167 -4.61 -0.51 -6.29
N GLY A 168 -3.97 -0.93 -7.38
CA GLY A 168 -3.39 -2.27 -7.51
C GLY A 168 -2.36 -2.57 -6.40
N TYR A 169 -1.45 -1.65 -6.13
CA TYR A 169 -0.46 -1.76 -5.04
C TYR A 169 -1.11 -1.87 -3.66
N VAL A 170 -2.19 -1.12 -3.40
CA VAL A 170 -2.96 -1.20 -2.16
C VAL A 170 -3.53 -2.60 -1.94
N PHE A 171 -4.15 -3.19 -2.95
CA PHE A 171 -4.68 -4.55 -2.84
C PHE A 171 -3.57 -5.59 -2.65
N PHE A 172 -2.42 -5.45 -3.30
CA PHE A 172 -1.28 -6.32 -3.08
C PHE A 172 -0.66 -6.14 -1.69
N ALA A 173 -0.64 -4.93 -1.15
CA ALA A 173 -0.25 -4.67 0.24
C ALA A 173 -1.22 -5.35 1.23
N LEU A 174 -2.53 -5.30 0.98
CA LEU A 174 -3.52 -6.05 1.77
C LEU A 174 -3.30 -7.56 1.69
N CYS A 175 -2.92 -8.10 0.52
CA CYS A 175 -2.55 -9.52 0.38
C CYS A 175 -1.35 -9.87 1.26
N ALA A 176 -0.29 -9.06 1.25
CA ALA A 176 0.87 -9.27 2.09
C ALA A 176 0.54 -9.21 3.59
N LEU A 177 -0.25 -8.22 4.02
CA LEU A 177 -0.66 -8.06 5.40
C LEU A 177 -1.53 -9.22 5.90
N THR A 178 -2.54 -9.62 5.11
CA THR A 178 -3.42 -10.73 5.48
C THR A 178 -2.67 -12.05 5.44
N GLY A 179 -1.76 -12.25 4.47
CA GLY A 179 -0.87 -13.41 4.41
C GLY A 179 0.04 -13.51 5.62
N LEU A 180 0.71 -12.42 6.00
CA LEU A 180 1.57 -12.34 7.19
C LEU A 180 0.77 -12.63 8.46
N PHE A 181 -0.41 -12.02 8.60
CA PHE A 181 -1.27 -12.26 9.75
C PHE A 181 -1.72 -13.72 9.84
N ASN A 182 -2.06 -14.35 8.71
CA ASN A 182 -2.39 -15.77 8.66
C ASN A 182 -1.22 -16.66 9.09
N LEU A 183 0.01 -16.35 8.69
CA LEU A 183 1.20 -17.07 9.14
C LEU A 183 1.38 -16.95 10.66
N VAL A 184 1.07 -15.80 11.25
CA VAL A 184 1.06 -15.62 12.72
C VAL A 184 -0.02 -16.51 13.35
N LEU A 185 -1.26 -16.50 12.83
CA LEU A 185 -2.36 -17.32 13.34
C LEU A 185 -2.03 -18.83 13.27
N MET A 186 -1.37 -19.28 12.19
CA MET A 186 -0.92 -20.66 12.04
C MET A 186 0.08 -21.06 13.13
N ASN A 187 0.93 -20.14 13.60
CA ASN A 187 1.84 -20.39 14.72
C ASN A 187 1.14 -20.47 16.08
N LEU A 188 -0.01 -19.83 16.22
CA LEU A 188 -0.81 -19.83 17.46
C LEU A 188 -1.79 -21.01 17.54
N LEU A 189 -1.85 -21.88 16.54
CA LEU A 189 -2.68 -23.06 16.55
C LEU A 189 -2.32 -23.99 17.73
N SER A 190 -3.37 -24.48 18.42
CA SER A 190 -3.26 -25.45 19.50
C SER A 190 -4.42 -26.46 19.42
N ALA A 191 -4.36 -27.54 20.18
CA ALA A 191 -5.46 -28.51 20.25
C ALA A 191 -6.78 -27.84 20.68
N THR A 192 -6.71 -26.89 21.61
CA THR A 192 -7.87 -26.22 22.21
C THR A 192 -8.52 -25.17 21.29
N ASN A 193 -7.78 -24.52 20.40
CA ASN A 193 -8.29 -23.45 19.56
C ASN A 193 -8.36 -23.82 18.07
N ARG A 194 -8.04 -25.07 17.71
CA ARG A 194 -7.87 -25.54 16.34
C ARG A 194 -9.03 -25.17 15.43
N VAL A 195 -10.25 -25.56 15.79
CA VAL A 195 -11.44 -25.39 14.93
C VAL A 195 -11.68 -23.90 14.64
N LYS A 196 -11.67 -23.08 15.69
CA LYS A 196 -11.89 -21.63 15.58
C LYS A 196 -10.81 -20.96 14.73
N LEU A 197 -9.55 -21.24 15.00
CA LEU A 197 -8.44 -20.62 14.30
C LEU A 197 -8.32 -21.08 12.85
N GLN A 198 -8.52 -22.36 12.55
CA GLN A 198 -8.53 -22.86 11.18
C GLN A 198 -9.63 -22.23 10.34
N PHE A 199 -10.83 -22.03 10.93
CA PHE A 199 -11.90 -21.30 10.26
C PHE A 199 -11.49 -19.87 9.91
N ARG A 200 -10.87 -19.14 10.86
CA ARG A 200 -10.39 -17.76 10.64
C ARG A 200 -9.27 -17.68 9.61
N ILE A 201 -8.32 -18.61 9.67
CA ILE A 201 -7.23 -18.69 8.67
C ILE A 201 -7.81 -18.87 7.26
N ARG A 202 -8.79 -19.78 7.11
CA ARG A 202 -9.43 -20.01 5.81
C ARG A 202 -10.23 -18.80 5.33
N GLU A 203 -10.99 -18.15 6.21
CA GLU A 203 -11.75 -16.93 5.89
C GLU A 203 -10.81 -15.80 5.41
N LEU A 204 -9.69 -15.58 6.10
CA LEU A 204 -8.69 -14.57 5.71
C LEU A 204 -7.90 -14.98 4.46
N THR A 205 -7.67 -16.27 4.21
CA THR A 205 -7.04 -16.73 2.97
C THR A 205 -7.94 -16.48 1.76
N LEU A 206 -9.26 -16.68 1.89
CA LEU A 206 -10.22 -16.33 0.83
C LEU A 206 -10.27 -14.82 0.58
N LEU A 207 -10.24 -14.02 1.65
CA LEU A 207 -10.14 -12.56 1.52
C LEU A 207 -8.86 -12.13 0.78
N ASN A 208 -7.73 -12.75 1.13
CA ASN A 208 -6.44 -12.52 0.47
C ASN A 208 -6.53 -12.84 -1.03
N GLU A 209 -7.18 -13.95 -1.40
CA GLU A 209 -7.40 -14.32 -2.80
C GLU A 209 -8.27 -13.30 -3.54
N MET A 210 -9.37 -12.83 -2.94
CA MET A 210 -10.23 -11.80 -3.52
C MET A 210 -9.47 -10.48 -3.71
N ALA A 211 -8.69 -10.06 -2.71
CA ALA A 211 -7.83 -8.88 -2.81
C ALA A 211 -6.79 -9.03 -3.93
N MET A 212 -6.21 -10.23 -4.10
CA MET A 212 -5.24 -10.51 -5.16
C MET A 212 -5.86 -10.40 -6.56
N ILE A 213 -7.09 -10.88 -6.76
CA ILE A 213 -7.82 -10.73 -8.02
C ILE A 213 -8.04 -9.25 -8.35
N LEU A 214 -8.49 -8.45 -7.38
CA LEU A 214 -8.65 -7.01 -7.57
C LEU A 214 -7.33 -6.31 -7.85
N GLY A 215 -6.26 -6.67 -7.11
CA GLY A 215 -4.92 -6.16 -7.34
C GLY A 215 -4.42 -6.44 -8.76
N LEU A 216 -4.59 -7.67 -9.25
CA LEU A 216 -4.26 -8.06 -10.63
C LEU A 216 -5.05 -7.28 -11.66
N PHE A 217 -6.36 -7.11 -11.44
CA PHE A 217 -7.20 -6.33 -12.34
C PHE A 217 -6.71 -4.88 -12.47
N PHE A 218 -6.53 -4.18 -11.33
CA PHE A 218 -6.11 -2.79 -11.35
C PHE A 218 -4.67 -2.62 -11.85
N MET A 219 -3.77 -3.54 -11.49
CA MET A 219 -2.38 -3.51 -11.96
C MET A 219 -2.32 -3.68 -13.49
N THR A 220 -3.08 -4.63 -14.04
CA THR A 220 -3.15 -4.87 -15.47
C THR A 220 -3.80 -3.70 -16.21
N ALA A 221 -4.96 -3.22 -15.76
CA ALA A 221 -5.63 -2.07 -16.35
C ALA A 221 -4.75 -0.81 -16.31
N GLY A 222 -4.10 -0.58 -15.17
CA GLY A 222 -3.15 0.52 -15.02
C GLY A 222 -1.97 0.42 -15.98
N THR A 223 -1.39 -0.78 -16.18
CA THR A 223 -0.29 -1.00 -17.13
C THR A 223 -0.72 -0.67 -18.57
N PHE A 224 -1.92 -1.04 -18.99
CA PHE A 224 -2.46 -0.65 -20.30
C PHE A 224 -2.62 0.87 -20.45
N LEU A 225 -3.14 1.56 -19.42
CA LEU A 225 -3.23 3.02 -19.43
C LEU A 225 -1.85 3.69 -19.50
N GLY A 226 -0.85 3.09 -18.83
CA GLY A 226 0.54 3.52 -18.92
C GLY A 226 1.11 3.37 -20.33
N ALA A 227 0.78 2.29 -21.02
CA ALA A 227 1.16 2.10 -22.40
C ALA A 227 0.56 3.19 -23.34
N ILE A 228 -0.71 3.58 -23.12
CA ILE A 228 -1.33 4.69 -23.87
C ILE A 228 -0.57 5.99 -23.61
N TRP A 229 -0.26 6.30 -22.34
CA TRP A 229 0.53 7.47 -21.99
C TRP A 229 1.94 7.44 -22.63
N ALA A 230 2.62 6.29 -22.57
CA ALA A 230 3.93 6.12 -23.18
C ALA A 230 3.91 6.38 -24.69
N ASN A 231 2.86 5.93 -25.38
CA ASN A 231 2.69 6.23 -26.81
C ASN A 231 2.51 7.75 -27.09
N VAL A 232 1.71 8.43 -26.27
CA VAL A 232 1.50 9.88 -26.39
C VAL A 232 2.79 10.67 -26.09
N SER A 233 3.57 10.23 -25.09
CA SER A 233 4.74 10.95 -24.60
C SER A 233 6.03 10.62 -25.35
N TRP A 234 6.17 9.37 -25.81
CA TRP A 234 7.42 8.83 -26.39
C TRP A 234 7.23 8.13 -27.75
N GLY A 235 5.99 8.10 -28.28
CA GLY A 235 5.68 7.51 -29.59
C GLY A 235 5.70 5.98 -29.63
N ARG A 236 5.63 5.30 -28.48
CA ARG A 236 5.64 3.84 -28.37
C ARG A 236 4.83 3.36 -27.17
N TYR A 237 4.09 2.28 -27.32
CA TYR A 237 3.27 1.70 -26.25
C TYR A 237 4.08 0.94 -25.21
N TRP A 238 5.23 0.39 -25.60
CA TRP A 238 6.09 -0.45 -24.75
C TRP A 238 7.55 -0.33 -25.19
N GLY A 239 8.46 -0.24 -24.24
CA GLY A 239 9.87 -0.06 -24.55
C GLY A 239 10.82 -0.90 -23.69
N TRP A 240 10.28 -1.85 -22.91
CA TRP A 240 11.06 -2.66 -21.96
C TRP A 240 11.82 -1.80 -20.92
N ASP A 241 11.28 -0.63 -20.63
CA ASP A 241 11.78 0.18 -19.52
C ASP A 241 11.71 -0.62 -18.21
N PRO A 242 12.66 -0.43 -17.27
CA PRO A 242 12.66 -1.16 -16.01
C PRO A 242 11.32 -1.13 -15.26
N LYS A 243 10.58 -0.02 -15.24
CA LYS A 243 9.27 0.05 -14.58
C LYS A 243 8.20 -0.75 -15.32
N GLU A 244 8.19 -0.70 -16.65
CA GLU A 244 7.29 -1.52 -17.47
C GLU A 244 7.55 -3.01 -17.22
N THR A 245 8.83 -3.41 -17.25
CA THR A 245 9.27 -4.80 -17.05
C THR A 245 8.90 -5.30 -15.66
N TRP A 246 9.17 -4.53 -14.60
CA TRP A 246 8.85 -4.93 -13.23
C TRP A 246 7.33 -4.89 -12.94
N ALA A 247 6.57 -4.03 -13.62
CA ALA A 247 5.10 -4.08 -13.57
C ALA A 247 4.59 -5.40 -14.15
N LEU A 248 5.09 -5.83 -15.31
CA LEU A 248 4.76 -7.11 -15.92
C LEU A 248 5.18 -8.28 -15.02
N ILE A 249 6.41 -8.27 -14.46
CA ILE A 249 6.88 -9.28 -13.51
C ILE A 249 5.91 -9.36 -12.32
N SER A 250 5.47 -8.24 -11.77
CA SER A 250 4.50 -8.23 -10.65
C SER A 250 3.19 -8.90 -11.05
N ILE A 251 2.63 -8.59 -12.22
CA ILE A 251 1.41 -9.23 -12.73
C ILE A 251 1.60 -10.75 -12.83
N VAL A 252 2.71 -11.21 -13.41
CA VAL A 252 3.00 -12.65 -13.59
C VAL A 252 3.18 -13.33 -12.23
N VAL A 253 3.93 -12.74 -11.30
CA VAL A 253 4.17 -13.30 -9.96
C VAL A 253 2.85 -13.48 -9.21
N TYR A 254 1.99 -12.46 -9.14
CA TYR A 254 0.71 -12.58 -8.47
C TYR A 254 -0.27 -13.52 -9.19
N ALA A 255 -0.25 -13.56 -10.52
CA ALA A 255 -1.01 -14.54 -11.28
C ALA A 255 -0.56 -15.97 -10.95
N LEU A 256 0.74 -16.25 -10.88
CA LEU A 256 1.27 -17.55 -10.45
C LEU A 256 0.82 -17.91 -9.04
N VAL A 257 0.91 -16.98 -8.08
CA VAL A 257 0.43 -17.21 -6.71
C VAL A 257 -1.06 -17.55 -6.69
N LEU A 258 -1.89 -16.85 -7.46
CA LEU A 258 -3.32 -17.14 -7.57
C LEU A 258 -3.60 -18.56 -8.09
N HIS A 259 -2.75 -19.06 -9.00
CA HIS A 259 -2.93 -20.37 -9.64
C HIS A 259 -2.32 -21.55 -8.87
N ILE A 260 -1.59 -21.35 -7.77
CA ILE A 260 -0.98 -22.47 -7.01
C ILE A 260 -2.00 -23.48 -6.48
N ARG A 261 -3.28 -23.09 -6.35
CA ARG A 261 -4.37 -23.99 -5.93
C ARG A 261 -4.61 -25.15 -6.89
N PHE A 262 -4.20 -25.00 -8.16
CA PHE A 262 -4.33 -26.04 -9.19
C PHE A 262 -3.16 -27.03 -9.18
N ILE A 263 -2.17 -26.87 -8.29
CA ILE A 263 -1.01 -27.75 -8.17
C ILE A 263 -1.34 -28.91 -7.22
N PRO A 264 -1.51 -30.15 -7.72
CA PRO A 264 -1.91 -31.30 -6.89
C PRO A 264 -0.93 -31.63 -5.76
N LEU A 265 0.38 -31.36 -5.98
CA LEU A 265 1.47 -31.61 -5.02
C LEU A 265 1.34 -30.76 -3.74
N LEU A 266 0.59 -29.64 -3.81
CA LEU A 266 0.37 -28.73 -2.69
C LEU A 266 -0.88 -29.09 -1.87
N LYS A 267 -1.64 -30.14 -2.26
CA LYS A 267 -2.83 -30.58 -1.53
C LYS A 267 -2.51 -30.76 -0.03
N GLY A 268 -3.33 -30.13 0.85
CA GLY A 268 -3.11 -30.11 2.30
C GLY A 268 -2.09 -29.07 2.81
N LYS A 269 -1.43 -28.33 1.91
CA LYS A 269 -0.48 -27.25 2.28
C LYS A 269 -0.83 -25.93 1.60
N ILE A 270 -1.91 -25.89 0.83
CA ILE A 270 -2.28 -24.76 -0.06
C ILE A 270 -2.39 -23.46 0.73
N ASP A 271 -3.14 -23.45 1.85
CA ASP A 271 -3.33 -22.21 2.63
C ASP A 271 -2.01 -21.66 3.18
N TRP A 272 -1.11 -22.54 3.63
CA TRP A 272 0.22 -22.13 4.06
C TRP A 272 1.06 -21.57 2.90
N CYS A 273 1.13 -22.29 1.77
CA CYS A 273 1.88 -21.85 0.59
C CYS A 273 1.34 -20.53 0.05
N PHE A 274 0.02 -20.41 -0.09
CA PHE A 274 -0.64 -19.22 -0.62
C PHE A 274 -0.33 -17.98 0.23
N ASN A 275 -0.49 -18.07 1.55
CA ASN A 275 -0.23 -16.95 2.45
C ASN A 275 1.26 -16.58 2.49
N LEU A 276 2.18 -17.55 2.47
CA LEU A 276 3.62 -17.27 2.37
C LEU A 276 3.95 -16.56 1.05
N LEU A 277 3.49 -17.10 -0.08
CA LEU A 277 3.78 -16.53 -1.39
C LEU A 277 3.13 -15.15 -1.58
N SER A 278 1.95 -14.90 -0.98
CA SER A 278 1.33 -13.56 -0.98
C SER A 278 2.22 -12.52 -0.29
N VAL A 279 2.92 -12.92 0.81
CA VAL A 279 3.86 -12.02 1.49
C VAL A 279 5.11 -11.81 0.66
N VAL A 280 5.68 -12.86 0.07
CA VAL A 280 6.91 -12.76 -0.73
C VAL A 280 6.66 -11.97 -2.04
N ALA A 281 5.49 -12.14 -2.65
CA ALA A 281 5.14 -11.46 -3.90
C ALA A 281 5.18 -9.92 -3.80
N ILE A 282 5.00 -9.33 -2.59
CA ILE A 282 5.07 -7.88 -2.39
C ILE A 282 6.43 -7.29 -2.78
N LEU A 283 7.49 -8.12 -2.75
CA LEU A 283 8.84 -7.70 -3.17
C LEU A 283 8.89 -7.24 -4.62
N SER A 284 8.07 -7.84 -5.50
CA SER A 284 7.97 -7.41 -6.90
C SER A 284 7.37 -6.01 -7.03
N VAL A 285 6.37 -5.68 -6.19
CA VAL A 285 5.76 -4.35 -6.12
C VAL A 285 6.74 -3.33 -5.55
N ILE A 286 7.43 -3.68 -4.46
CA ILE A 286 8.46 -2.83 -3.85
C ILE A 286 9.57 -2.57 -4.87
N MET A 287 9.98 -3.57 -5.63
CA MET A 287 10.97 -3.39 -6.69
C MET A 287 10.44 -2.47 -7.81
N THR A 288 9.19 -2.62 -8.23
CA THR A 288 8.55 -1.77 -9.24
C THR A 288 8.49 -0.30 -8.79
N TRP A 289 8.14 -0.05 -7.54
CA TRP A 289 7.96 1.31 -7.02
C TRP A 289 9.28 1.96 -6.61
N PHE A 290 10.04 1.31 -5.69
CA PHE A 290 11.28 1.86 -5.12
C PHE A 290 12.53 1.34 -5.84
N GLY A 291 12.64 0.03 -6.02
CA GLY A 291 13.88 -0.59 -6.51
C GLY A 291 14.32 -0.05 -7.87
N VAL A 292 13.39 0.15 -8.79
CA VAL A 292 13.68 0.74 -10.10
C VAL A 292 14.27 2.15 -9.95
N ASN A 293 13.75 2.97 -9.04
CA ASN A 293 14.23 4.34 -8.87
C ASN A 293 15.62 4.43 -8.23
N TYR A 294 16.00 3.45 -7.39
CA TYR A 294 17.27 3.45 -6.67
C TYR A 294 18.38 2.71 -7.41
N TYR A 295 18.06 1.57 -8.05
CA TYR A 295 19.06 0.65 -8.59
C TYR A 295 19.12 0.60 -10.11
N LEU A 296 18.05 1.05 -10.80
CA LEU A 296 17.94 0.96 -12.24
C LEU A 296 17.76 2.37 -12.86
N SER A 297 18.14 2.51 -14.13
CA SER A 297 17.93 3.74 -14.89
C SER A 297 16.99 3.48 -16.05
N GLY A 298 16.03 4.38 -16.27
CA GLY A 298 15.07 4.26 -17.36
C GLY A 298 14.31 5.56 -17.56
N LEU A 299 13.41 5.59 -18.54
CA LEU A 299 12.61 6.78 -18.87
C LEU A 299 11.66 7.20 -17.74
N HIS A 300 11.28 6.26 -16.88
CA HIS A 300 10.44 6.50 -15.69
C HIS A 300 11.24 6.84 -14.42
N SER A 301 12.58 6.94 -14.49
CA SER A 301 13.41 7.24 -13.33
C SER A 301 13.54 8.74 -13.14
N TYR A 302 12.57 9.36 -12.51
CA TYR A 302 12.58 10.79 -12.17
C TYR A 302 13.25 11.01 -10.81
N GLY A 303 14.56 11.20 -10.83
CA GLY A 303 15.38 11.48 -9.66
C GLY A 303 16.02 10.23 -9.06
N LYS A 304 17.34 10.10 -9.22
CA LYS A 304 18.13 9.14 -8.46
C LYS A 304 18.25 9.65 -7.02
N THR A 305 17.81 8.83 -6.08
CA THR A 305 18.04 9.08 -4.66
C THR A 305 19.26 8.27 -4.23
N GLU A 306 20.22 8.90 -3.55
CA GLU A 306 21.38 8.22 -2.96
C GLU A 306 20.95 7.47 -1.68
N GLY A 307 21.57 6.34 -1.36
CA GLY A 307 21.35 5.65 -0.08
C GLY A 307 20.57 4.33 -0.14
N GLY A 308 20.51 3.67 -1.30
CA GLY A 308 19.75 2.42 -1.48
C GLY A 308 20.23 1.19 -0.70
N ASP A 309 21.51 1.12 -0.30
CA ASP A 309 22.11 -0.09 0.30
C ASP A 309 21.48 -0.49 1.64
N PHE A 310 21.16 0.48 2.48
CA PHE A 310 20.49 0.26 3.76
C PHE A 310 19.10 -0.41 3.59
N LEU A 311 18.36 -0.05 2.54
CA LEU A 311 17.06 -0.64 2.24
C LEU A 311 17.17 -2.12 1.87
N LEU A 312 18.22 -2.53 1.15
CA LEU A 312 18.45 -3.95 0.81
C LEU A 312 18.61 -4.81 2.05
N TRP A 313 19.37 -4.34 3.05
CA TRP A 313 19.55 -5.05 4.32
C TRP A 313 18.25 -5.21 5.09
N ILE A 314 17.41 -4.14 5.15
CA ILE A 314 16.10 -4.19 5.81
C ILE A 314 15.19 -5.20 5.10
N TRP A 315 15.15 -5.18 3.76
CA TRP A 315 14.34 -6.12 3.00
C TRP A 315 14.83 -7.55 3.15
N GLY A 316 16.13 -7.76 3.09
CA GLY A 316 16.74 -9.08 3.32
C GLY A 316 16.38 -9.63 4.70
N LEU A 317 16.52 -8.83 5.75
CA LEU A 317 16.12 -9.21 7.11
C LEU A 317 14.62 -9.51 7.20
N GLY A 318 13.77 -8.66 6.63
CA GLY A 318 12.33 -8.86 6.59
C GLY A 318 11.94 -10.18 5.93
N VAL A 319 12.53 -10.48 4.77
CA VAL A 319 12.33 -11.76 4.06
C VAL A 319 12.77 -12.94 4.93
N CYS A 320 13.95 -12.89 5.55
CA CYS A 320 14.43 -13.95 6.45
C CYS A 320 13.44 -14.19 7.61
N LEU A 321 12.95 -13.12 8.24
CA LEU A 321 11.97 -13.22 9.34
C LEU A 321 10.67 -13.86 8.87
N VAL A 322 10.16 -13.51 7.69
CA VAL A 322 8.96 -14.12 7.11
C VAL A 322 9.16 -15.62 6.86
N PHE A 323 10.32 -16.02 6.30
CA PHE A 323 10.63 -17.43 6.09
C PHE A 323 10.73 -18.20 7.40
N VAL A 324 11.39 -17.65 8.43
CA VAL A 324 11.47 -18.25 9.77
C VAL A 324 10.07 -18.43 10.35
N LEU A 325 9.22 -17.40 10.30
CA LEU A 325 7.83 -17.46 10.75
C LEU A 325 7.04 -18.55 10.01
N ALA A 326 7.20 -18.64 8.70
CA ALA A 326 6.53 -19.64 7.86
C ALA A 326 6.99 -21.06 8.16
N LEU A 327 8.28 -21.28 8.42
CA LEU A 327 8.81 -22.59 8.82
C LEU A 327 8.22 -23.05 10.17
N PHE A 328 8.13 -22.16 11.16
CA PHE A 328 7.47 -22.47 12.43
C PHE A 328 5.98 -22.79 12.23
N ALA A 329 5.27 -22.01 11.43
CA ALA A 329 3.87 -22.26 11.08
C ALA A 329 3.69 -23.65 10.45
N ARG A 330 4.57 -24.04 9.52
CA ARG A 330 4.54 -25.36 8.89
C ARG A 330 4.79 -26.50 9.88
N LYS A 331 5.78 -26.34 10.77
CA LYS A 331 6.05 -27.33 11.84
C LYS A 331 4.83 -27.48 12.75
N ARG A 332 4.18 -26.38 13.11
CA ARG A 332 2.99 -26.38 13.96
C ARG A 332 1.81 -27.09 13.31
N LEU A 333 1.53 -26.79 12.03
CA LEU A 333 0.49 -27.45 11.25
C LEU A 333 0.70 -28.97 11.17
N LYS A 334 1.94 -29.42 10.89
CA LYS A 334 2.29 -30.85 10.85
C LYS A 334 2.07 -31.53 12.22
N LYS A 335 2.50 -30.90 13.32
CA LYS A 335 2.33 -31.44 14.67
C LYS A 335 0.85 -31.65 15.00
N ILE A 336 0.00 -30.67 14.69
CA ILE A 336 -1.43 -30.73 14.96
C ILE A 336 -2.13 -31.77 14.06
N SER A 337 -1.71 -31.93 12.80
CA SER A 337 -2.27 -32.96 11.91
C SER A 337 -1.85 -34.39 12.29
N ALA A 338 -0.74 -34.56 12.98
CA ALA A 338 -0.25 -35.86 13.44
C ALA A 338 -0.89 -36.32 14.77
N THR A 339 -1.55 -35.42 15.48
CA THR A 339 -2.19 -35.71 16.79
C THR A 339 -3.64 -36.17 16.63
N PHE A 340 -4.17 -36.13 15.38
CA PHE A 340 -5.53 -36.52 15.02
C PHE A 340 -5.55 -37.31 13.70
#